data_77562174611329e05f3c8cf634385a88
#
_entry.id   77562174611329e05f3c8cf634385a88
#
_cell.length_a   1.000
_cell.length_b   1.000
_cell.length_c   1.000
_cell.angle_alpha   90.00
_cell.angle_beta   90.00
_cell.angle_gamma   90.00
#
_symmetry.space_group_name_H-M   'P 1'
#
loop_
_entity.id
_entity.type
_entity.pdbx_description
1 polymer ?
#
loop_
_entity_poly.entity_id
_entity_poly.type
_entity_poly.pdbx_seq_one_letter_code
_entity_poly.pdbx_strand_id
1 'polypeptide(L)'
;MNNIALARAFFEIADLMELNGENPFRANAYRRAGRAIEMLPEDVEEIFERGEIRKVPGIGAALAEKVGEWLSTNEIQYLEELRQQVPPGVVEMTKIAGVGPKLARRFYAELGITTIDELEKACRKRKIRTLRGMGARTEWNIIRGIQALRERGNQIPLGVALPVAREIQAHLELLPQVKQVDLAGDLRRRREMLDKLDLVVTGIDPEEILSLLPGLAEVEEIIAKNADSIRLRLKSGPELEIVAAAPESYWWTLWKATGSSEHVAQVLALAEERGLAVVGKKGLEPTASLVEVLGEAELYQLLGLPFIPPEIREGEGELTAARQGLLPQLVELSDIRGDLHCHSRWSDGVMTLEELAQAAAAKGYEYVAVCDHSQSLTVANGLSVERLRAQHRDIQEVNEKLDNIQLLSGIEVDILTDGSLDLPDSILAERDVVVASIHSGFRQDVEQLTMRVMKAMENPHVDIIGHPTGRLLGRRDPYAIDMERVIEMAAKTGTALEINASPDRLDLNDVNAQAAKEAGVKIVINTDAHSQPELDNMHLGLSVARRAWLTKDNVVNTWSLKEVKEYLSRK
;
A
#
# COMPACT_ATOMS: atom_id res chain seq x y z
N MET A 1 -5.84 14.26 -9.51
CA MET A 1 -6.97 13.42 -9.03
C MET A 1 -7.80 12.77 -10.14
N ASN A 2 -7.97 13.38 -11.28
CA ASN A 2 -8.75 12.84 -12.40
C ASN A 2 -8.20 11.51 -12.96
N ASN A 3 -6.88 11.33 -13.01
CA ASN A 3 -6.27 10.12 -13.59
C ASN A 3 -6.67 8.83 -12.90
N ILE A 4 -6.60 8.77 -11.58
CA ILE A 4 -6.94 7.56 -10.80
C ILE A 4 -8.43 7.22 -10.92
N ALA A 5 -9.30 8.24 -10.85
CA ALA A 5 -10.74 8.04 -10.96
C ALA A 5 -11.14 7.54 -12.36
N LEU A 6 -10.59 8.14 -13.40
CA LEU A 6 -10.82 7.72 -14.78
C LEU A 6 -10.23 6.32 -15.07
N ALA A 7 -9.02 6.05 -14.57
CA ALA A 7 -8.42 4.71 -14.70
C ALA A 7 -9.28 3.64 -14.04
N ARG A 8 -9.83 3.89 -12.83
CA ARG A 8 -10.78 3.01 -12.15
C ARG A 8 -12.04 2.77 -12.98
N ALA A 9 -12.61 3.83 -13.56
CA ALA A 9 -13.77 3.69 -14.44
C ALA A 9 -13.45 2.78 -15.65
N PHE A 10 -12.27 2.89 -16.24
CA PHE A 10 -11.83 2.04 -17.35
C PHE A 10 -11.61 0.58 -16.92
N PHE A 11 -11.05 0.33 -15.73
CA PHE A 11 -10.95 -1.03 -15.19
C PHE A 11 -12.32 -1.63 -14.92
N GLU A 12 -13.24 -0.86 -14.36
CA GLU A 12 -14.62 -1.31 -14.11
C GLU A 12 -15.35 -1.64 -15.42
N ILE A 13 -15.23 -0.80 -16.46
CA ILE A 13 -15.76 -1.12 -17.80
C ILE A 13 -15.22 -2.47 -18.28
N ALA A 14 -13.93 -2.71 -18.16
CA ALA A 14 -13.32 -3.95 -18.62
C ALA A 14 -13.84 -5.17 -17.85
N ASP A 15 -14.03 -5.06 -16.56
CA ASP A 15 -14.56 -6.15 -15.72
C ASP A 15 -16.03 -6.42 -16.01
N LEU A 16 -16.85 -5.36 -16.16
CA LEU A 16 -18.27 -5.49 -16.55
C LEU A 16 -18.43 -6.07 -17.95
N MET A 17 -17.58 -5.68 -18.91
CA MET A 17 -17.56 -6.29 -20.25
C MET A 17 -17.28 -7.81 -20.19
N GLU A 18 -16.32 -8.25 -19.35
CA GLU A 18 -16.05 -9.68 -19.18
C GLU A 18 -17.23 -10.41 -18.49
N LEU A 19 -17.84 -9.78 -17.47
CA LEU A 19 -19.04 -10.29 -16.81
C LEU A 19 -20.22 -10.40 -17.78
N ASN A 20 -20.36 -9.45 -18.68
CA ASN A 20 -21.41 -9.44 -19.70
C ASN A 20 -21.10 -10.37 -20.89
N GLY A 21 -19.85 -10.84 -20.98
CA GLY A 21 -19.38 -11.74 -22.02
C GLY A 21 -19.07 -11.10 -23.34
N GLU A 22 -18.73 -9.84 -23.28
CA GLU A 22 -18.26 -9.11 -24.44
C GLU A 22 -16.85 -9.56 -24.89
N ASN A 23 -16.42 -9.02 -26.04
CA ASN A 23 -15.16 -9.39 -26.64
C ASN A 23 -13.95 -9.11 -25.70
N PRO A 24 -13.19 -10.15 -25.30
CA PRO A 24 -12.04 -9.98 -24.39
C PRO A 24 -10.97 -9.02 -24.90
N PHE A 25 -10.82 -8.86 -26.22
CA PHE A 25 -9.84 -7.92 -26.78
C PHE A 25 -10.24 -6.45 -26.50
N ARG A 26 -11.56 -6.16 -26.48
CA ARG A 26 -12.06 -4.83 -26.13
C ARG A 26 -11.87 -4.57 -24.62
N ALA A 27 -12.22 -5.52 -23.77
CA ALA A 27 -11.98 -5.43 -22.32
C ALA A 27 -10.49 -5.17 -22.01
N ASN A 28 -9.58 -5.90 -22.68
CA ASN A 28 -8.14 -5.68 -22.53
C ASN A 28 -7.69 -4.29 -23.04
N ALA A 29 -8.36 -3.72 -24.05
CA ALA A 29 -8.04 -2.37 -24.50
C ALA A 29 -8.36 -1.33 -23.42
N TYR A 30 -9.52 -1.45 -22.72
CA TYR A 30 -9.84 -0.62 -21.57
C TYR A 30 -8.85 -0.79 -20.43
N ARG A 31 -8.44 -2.03 -20.09
CA ARG A 31 -7.43 -2.27 -19.04
C ARG A 31 -6.09 -1.64 -19.37
N ARG A 32 -5.63 -1.72 -20.63
CA ARG A 32 -4.38 -1.07 -21.05
C ARG A 32 -4.48 0.45 -20.97
N ALA A 33 -5.60 1.01 -21.43
CA ALA A 33 -5.83 2.45 -21.36
C ALA A 33 -5.95 2.93 -19.90
N GLY A 34 -6.64 2.18 -19.03
CA GLY A 34 -6.71 2.47 -17.61
C GLY A 34 -5.32 2.53 -16.97
N ARG A 35 -4.47 1.53 -17.23
CA ARG A 35 -3.07 1.55 -16.75
C ARG A 35 -2.28 2.73 -17.30
N ALA A 36 -2.42 3.03 -18.60
CA ALA A 36 -1.73 4.15 -19.21
C ALA A 36 -2.14 5.48 -18.58
N ILE A 37 -3.45 5.67 -18.29
CA ILE A 37 -3.97 6.87 -17.63
C ILE A 37 -3.50 6.95 -16.18
N GLU A 38 -3.53 5.84 -15.44
CA GLU A 38 -3.06 5.75 -14.05
C GLU A 38 -1.58 6.15 -13.94
N MET A 39 -0.79 5.86 -14.96
CA MET A 39 0.66 6.10 -15.02
C MET A 39 1.05 7.45 -15.69
N LEU A 40 0.09 8.31 -16.04
CA LEU A 40 0.42 9.60 -16.64
C LEU A 40 1.15 10.51 -15.64
N PRO A 41 2.25 11.14 -16.05
CA PRO A 41 3.02 12.05 -15.18
C PRO A 41 2.34 13.40 -14.94
N GLU A 42 1.29 13.70 -15.69
CA GLU A 42 0.52 14.94 -15.65
C GLU A 42 -0.98 14.63 -15.66
N ASP A 43 -1.81 15.63 -15.33
CA ASP A 43 -3.26 15.41 -15.31
C ASP A 43 -3.77 15.12 -16.74
N VAL A 44 -4.61 14.08 -16.85
CA VAL A 44 -5.20 13.66 -18.13
C VAL A 44 -5.99 14.79 -18.80
N GLU A 45 -6.54 15.73 -18.02
CA GLU A 45 -7.25 16.90 -18.50
C GLU A 45 -6.33 17.83 -19.28
N GLU A 46 -5.12 18.10 -18.78
CA GLU A 46 -4.12 18.93 -19.47
C GLU A 46 -3.68 18.32 -20.81
N ILE A 47 -3.48 16.99 -20.84
CA ILE A 47 -3.14 16.27 -22.08
C ILE A 47 -4.29 16.33 -23.06
N PHE A 48 -5.53 16.19 -22.57
CA PHE A 48 -6.72 16.25 -23.41
C PHE A 48 -6.94 17.66 -24.02
N GLU A 49 -6.79 18.71 -23.23
CA GLU A 49 -6.90 20.12 -23.70
C GLU A 49 -5.88 20.46 -24.78
N ARG A 50 -4.66 19.93 -24.68
CA ARG A 50 -3.63 20.07 -25.71
C ARG A 50 -3.89 19.21 -26.97
N GLY A 51 -4.95 18.39 -26.96
CA GLY A 51 -5.29 17.47 -28.06
C GLY A 51 -4.32 16.30 -28.21
N GLU A 52 -3.55 15.98 -27.17
CA GLU A 52 -2.49 14.97 -27.20
C GLU A 52 -2.90 13.60 -26.63
N ILE A 53 -4.11 13.46 -26.13
CA ILE A 53 -4.61 12.23 -25.49
C ILE A 53 -4.43 10.97 -26.36
N ARG A 54 -4.47 11.10 -27.69
CA ARG A 54 -4.26 9.99 -28.62
C ARG A 54 -2.78 9.61 -28.80
N LYS A 55 -1.85 10.37 -28.25
CA LYS A 55 -0.43 10.03 -28.19
C LYS A 55 -0.13 9.10 -27.00
N VAL A 56 -1.04 9.02 -26.00
CA VAL A 56 -0.90 8.12 -24.87
C VAL A 56 -0.99 6.67 -25.36
N PRO A 57 0.00 5.82 -25.05
CA PRO A 57 0.02 4.42 -25.49
C PRO A 57 -1.24 3.68 -25.05
N GLY A 58 -1.92 3.02 -25.99
CA GLY A 58 -3.15 2.28 -25.70
C GLY A 58 -4.44 3.09 -25.82
N ILE A 59 -4.39 4.41 -26.01
CA ILE A 59 -5.58 5.27 -26.18
C ILE A 59 -5.80 5.57 -27.66
N GLY A 60 -6.70 4.80 -28.29
CA GLY A 60 -7.20 5.07 -29.63
C GLY A 60 -8.37 6.08 -29.66
N ALA A 61 -8.90 6.38 -30.85
CA ALA A 61 -9.96 7.38 -31.04
C ALA A 61 -11.18 7.14 -30.13
N ALA A 62 -11.69 5.90 -30.06
CA ALA A 62 -12.87 5.56 -29.26
C ALA A 62 -12.65 5.72 -27.75
N LEU A 63 -11.44 5.44 -27.24
CA LEU A 63 -11.09 5.62 -25.83
C LEU A 63 -10.84 7.09 -25.52
N ALA A 64 -10.26 7.86 -26.46
CA ALA A 64 -10.12 9.30 -26.32
C ALA A 64 -11.47 10.04 -26.20
N GLU A 65 -12.50 9.58 -26.93
CA GLU A 65 -13.87 10.08 -26.77
C GLU A 65 -14.41 9.81 -25.36
N LYS A 66 -14.12 8.64 -24.77
CA LYS A 66 -14.52 8.29 -23.41
C LYS A 66 -13.79 9.11 -22.34
N VAL A 67 -12.52 9.46 -22.59
CA VAL A 67 -11.80 10.41 -21.75
C VAL A 67 -12.47 11.79 -21.79
N GLY A 68 -12.80 12.29 -22.99
CA GLY A 68 -13.50 13.58 -23.13
C GLY A 68 -14.91 13.58 -22.49
N GLU A 69 -15.63 12.48 -22.60
CA GLU A 69 -16.93 12.30 -21.93
C GLU A 69 -16.77 12.41 -20.41
N TRP A 70 -15.82 11.67 -19.84
CA TRP A 70 -15.51 11.72 -18.42
C TRP A 70 -15.11 13.13 -17.94
N LEU A 71 -14.21 13.79 -18.64
CA LEU A 71 -13.74 15.14 -18.26
C LEU A 71 -14.86 16.19 -18.30
N SER A 72 -15.86 16.02 -19.18
CA SER A 72 -16.99 16.96 -19.30
C SER A 72 -18.13 16.69 -18.33
N THR A 73 -18.38 15.43 -17.96
CA THR A 73 -19.56 15.02 -17.20
C THR A 73 -19.25 14.29 -15.89
N ASN A 74 -17.99 13.92 -15.67
CA ASN A 74 -17.52 13.02 -14.61
C ASN A 74 -18.20 11.63 -14.65
N GLU A 75 -18.77 11.26 -15.80
CA GLU A 75 -19.45 9.99 -16.05
C GLU A 75 -19.08 9.46 -17.43
N ILE A 76 -19.17 8.13 -17.62
CA ILE A 76 -19.07 7.48 -18.91
C ILE A 76 -20.39 6.73 -19.15
N GLN A 77 -21.19 7.19 -20.11
CA GLN A 77 -22.50 6.59 -20.39
C GLN A 77 -22.42 5.08 -20.61
N TYR A 78 -21.39 4.61 -21.30
CA TYR A 78 -21.18 3.18 -21.52
C TYR A 78 -20.95 2.39 -20.23
N LEU A 79 -20.31 2.98 -19.23
CA LEU A 79 -20.17 2.37 -17.90
C LEU A 79 -21.53 2.20 -17.22
N GLU A 80 -22.36 3.22 -17.27
CA GLU A 80 -23.72 3.17 -16.69
C GLU A 80 -24.61 2.12 -17.41
N GLU A 81 -24.50 2.02 -18.72
CA GLU A 81 -25.20 0.98 -19.49
C GLU A 81 -24.76 -0.42 -19.08
N LEU A 82 -23.45 -0.65 -18.85
CA LEU A 82 -22.92 -1.93 -18.38
C LEU A 82 -23.35 -2.25 -16.95
N ARG A 83 -23.36 -1.24 -16.06
CA ARG A 83 -23.84 -1.39 -14.67
C ARG A 83 -25.31 -1.83 -14.61
N GLN A 84 -26.13 -1.35 -15.52
CA GLN A 84 -27.54 -1.77 -15.60
C GLN A 84 -27.72 -3.21 -16.10
N GLN A 85 -26.77 -3.74 -16.85
CA GLN A 85 -26.85 -5.08 -17.44
C GLN A 85 -26.34 -6.19 -16.52
N VAL A 86 -25.47 -5.86 -15.54
CA VAL A 86 -24.85 -6.84 -14.63
C VAL A 86 -25.39 -6.60 -13.21
N PRO A 87 -26.04 -7.63 -12.58
CA PRO A 87 -26.47 -7.48 -11.20
C PRO A 87 -25.32 -7.12 -10.27
N PRO A 88 -25.47 -6.14 -9.34
CA PRO A 88 -24.39 -5.70 -8.45
C PRO A 88 -23.72 -6.82 -7.67
N GLY A 89 -24.48 -7.79 -7.17
CA GLY A 89 -23.93 -8.93 -6.45
C GLY A 89 -23.08 -9.87 -7.30
N VAL A 90 -23.24 -9.88 -8.64
CA VAL A 90 -22.34 -10.63 -9.54
C VAL A 90 -20.98 -9.94 -9.63
N VAL A 91 -20.97 -8.61 -9.62
CA VAL A 91 -19.73 -7.83 -9.53
C VAL A 91 -19.06 -8.10 -8.18
N GLU A 92 -19.82 -8.11 -7.08
CA GLU A 92 -19.28 -8.42 -5.75
C GLU A 92 -18.61 -9.79 -5.66
N MET A 93 -19.13 -10.79 -6.37
CA MET A 93 -18.51 -12.12 -6.41
C MET A 93 -17.07 -12.09 -6.92
N THR A 94 -16.69 -11.11 -7.76
CA THR A 94 -15.32 -10.99 -8.26
C THR A 94 -14.31 -10.58 -7.19
N LYS A 95 -14.78 -10.07 -6.04
CA LYS A 95 -13.95 -9.76 -4.85
C LYS A 95 -13.56 -11.03 -4.07
N ILE A 96 -14.20 -12.18 -4.34
CA ILE A 96 -13.88 -13.45 -3.69
C ILE A 96 -12.58 -14.00 -4.28
N ALA A 97 -11.61 -14.31 -3.43
CA ALA A 97 -10.35 -14.89 -3.87
C ALA A 97 -10.58 -16.14 -4.72
N GLY A 98 -10.04 -16.14 -5.95
CA GLY A 98 -10.21 -17.23 -6.91
C GLY A 98 -11.50 -17.18 -7.74
N VAL A 99 -12.34 -16.16 -7.58
CA VAL A 99 -13.55 -15.93 -8.41
C VAL A 99 -13.33 -14.68 -9.28
N GLY A 100 -12.73 -14.87 -10.45
CA GLY A 100 -12.61 -13.77 -11.43
C GLY A 100 -13.91 -13.56 -12.24
N PRO A 101 -13.96 -12.49 -13.08
CA PRO A 101 -15.15 -12.14 -13.88
C PRO A 101 -15.71 -13.32 -14.70
N LYS A 102 -14.86 -14.11 -15.34
CA LYS A 102 -15.29 -15.29 -16.12
C LYS A 102 -16.00 -16.35 -15.27
N LEU A 103 -15.56 -16.52 -14.01
CA LEU A 103 -16.15 -17.50 -13.11
C LEU A 103 -17.47 -16.99 -12.54
N ALA A 104 -17.51 -15.73 -12.10
CA ALA A 104 -18.72 -15.06 -11.61
C ALA A 104 -19.82 -15.07 -12.69
N ARG A 105 -19.47 -14.76 -13.95
CA ARG A 105 -20.39 -14.89 -15.08
C ARG A 105 -20.95 -16.29 -15.25
N ARG A 106 -20.11 -17.33 -15.13
CA ARG A 106 -20.58 -18.73 -15.23
C ARG A 106 -21.55 -19.07 -14.12
N PHE A 107 -21.31 -18.62 -12.88
CA PHE A 107 -22.25 -18.83 -11.78
C PHE A 107 -23.59 -18.15 -12.04
N TYR A 108 -23.55 -16.92 -12.57
CA TYR A 108 -24.75 -16.19 -12.95
C TYR A 108 -25.48 -16.86 -14.11
N ALA A 109 -24.81 -17.12 -15.23
CA ALA A 109 -25.42 -17.61 -16.45
C ALA A 109 -25.89 -19.08 -16.36
N GLU A 110 -25.10 -19.97 -15.69
CA GLU A 110 -25.38 -21.40 -15.65
C GLU A 110 -26.22 -21.83 -14.43
N LEU A 111 -26.16 -21.07 -13.33
CA LEU A 111 -26.83 -21.41 -12.06
C LEU A 111 -27.80 -20.33 -11.54
N GLY A 112 -27.89 -19.16 -12.21
CA GLY A 112 -28.76 -18.05 -11.80
C GLY A 112 -28.34 -17.41 -10.48
N ILE A 113 -27.07 -17.52 -10.08
CA ILE A 113 -26.55 -16.99 -8.83
C ILE A 113 -26.27 -15.49 -9.00
N THR A 114 -26.90 -14.66 -8.16
CA THR A 114 -26.83 -13.19 -8.24
C THR A 114 -26.20 -12.54 -7.03
N THR A 115 -25.99 -13.29 -5.93
CA THR A 115 -25.42 -12.79 -4.67
C THR A 115 -24.35 -13.73 -4.10
N ILE A 116 -23.46 -13.19 -3.25
CA ILE A 116 -22.44 -13.97 -2.53
C ILE A 116 -23.08 -15.03 -1.62
N ASP A 117 -24.22 -14.71 -0.99
CA ASP A 117 -24.95 -15.66 -0.14
C ASP A 117 -25.54 -16.83 -0.92
N GLU A 118 -26.06 -16.55 -2.13
CA GLU A 118 -26.53 -17.60 -3.03
C GLU A 118 -25.37 -18.49 -3.51
N LEU A 119 -24.21 -17.90 -3.79
CA LEU A 119 -23.00 -18.63 -4.17
C LEU A 119 -22.53 -19.54 -3.02
N GLU A 120 -22.49 -19.05 -1.78
CA GLU A 120 -22.17 -19.87 -0.62
C GLU A 120 -23.16 -21.04 -0.45
N LYS A 121 -24.47 -20.76 -0.54
CA LYS A 121 -25.51 -21.81 -0.49
C LYS A 121 -25.34 -22.83 -1.61
N ALA A 122 -24.96 -22.39 -2.81
CA ALA A 122 -24.71 -23.29 -3.95
C ALA A 122 -23.48 -24.18 -3.71
N CYS A 123 -22.39 -23.64 -3.14
CA CYS A 123 -21.23 -24.42 -2.74
C CYS A 123 -21.58 -25.47 -1.66
N ARG A 124 -22.29 -25.08 -0.59
CA ARG A 124 -22.73 -25.98 0.48
C ARG A 124 -23.68 -27.07 -0.03
N LYS A 125 -24.53 -26.76 -1.03
CA LYS A 125 -25.43 -27.70 -1.71
C LYS A 125 -24.74 -28.49 -2.82
N ARG A 126 -23.42 -28.37 -3.00
CA ARG A 126 -22.60 -29.08 -3.99
C ARG A 126 -23.03 -28.83 -5.45
N LYS A 127 -23.62 -27.66 -5.73
CA LYS A 127 -24.08 -27.30 -7.07
C LYS A 127 -22.95 -26.81 -7.99
N ILE A 128 -21.89 -26.20 -7.43
CA ILE A 128 -20.78 -25.65 -8.23
C ILE A 128 -20.01 -26.77 -8.93
N ARG A 129 -19.85 -27.93 -8.29
CA ARG A 129 -19.16 -29.09 -8.89
C ARG A 129 -19.90 -29.73 -10.08
N THR A 130 -21.17 -29.35 -10.32
CA THR A 130 -21.89 -29.78 -11.53
C THR A 130 -21.45 -29.02 -12.78
N LEU A 131 -20.79 -27.89 -12.60
CA LEU A 131 -20.24 -27.10 -13.70
C LEU A 131 -18.95 -27.76 -14.25
N ARG A 132 -18.84 -27.79 -15.58
CA ARG A 132 -17.68 -28.41 -16.25
C ARG A 132 -16.36 -27.80 -15.77
N GLY A 133 -15.43 -28.66 -15.33
CA GLY A 133 -14.10 -28.27 -14.86
C GLY A 133 -14.07 -27.75 -13.40
N MET A 134 -15.15 -27.91 -12.63
CA MET A 134 -15.21 -27.57 -11.21
C MET A 134 -15.41 -28.82 -10.35
N GLY A 135 -14.84 -28.81 -9.16
CA GLY A 135 -14.89 -29.93 -8.23
C GLY A 135 -15.04 -29.48 -6.77
N ALA A 136 -14.97 -30.44 -5.87
CA ALA A 136 -15.05 -30.18 -4.42
C ALA A 136 -14.01 -29.15 -3.93
N ARG A 137 -12.81 -29.15 -4.51
CA ARG A 137 -11.75 -28.19 -4.18
C ARG A 137 -12.14 -26.76 -4.57
N THR A 138 -12.82 -26.59 -5.71
CA THR A 138 -13.34 -25.28 -6.14
C THR A 138 -14.38 -24.75 -5.15
N GLU A 139 -15.36 -25.59 -4.74
CA GLU A 139 -16.36 -25.21 -3.76
C GLU A 139 -15.73 -24.80 -2.41
N TRP A 140 -14.75 -25.58 -1.95
CA TRP A 140 -14.06 -25.29 -0.72
C TRP A 140 -13.27 -23.97 -0.79
N ASN A 141 -12.57 -23.72 -1.89
CA ASN A 141 -11.84 -22.48 -2.11
C ASN A 141 -12.79 -21.27 -2.15
N ILE A 142 -13.95 -21.40 -2.80
CA ILE A 142 -14.96 -20.33 -2.83
C ILE A 142 -15.50 -20.05 -1.42
N ILE A 143 -15.84 -21.09 -0.64
CA ILE A 143 -16.31 -20.90 0.74
C ILE A 143 -15.26 -20.21 1.59
N ARG A 144 -13.98 -20.60 1.50
CA ARG A 144 -12.88 -19.91 2.18
C ARG A 144 -12.75 -18.48 1.73
N GLY A 145 -12.83 -18.23 0.42
CA GLY A 145 -12.77 -16.88 -0.13
C GLY A 145 -13.92 -15.99 0.35
N ILE A 146 -15.13 -16.54 0.48
CA ILE A 146 -16.29 -15.82 1.06
C ILE A 146 -16.07 -15.52 2.54
N GLN A 147 -15.56 -16.49 3.30
CA GLN A 147 -15.24 -16.27 4.72
C GLN A 147 -14.18 -15.18 4.88
N ALA A 148 -13.08 -15.28 4.15
CA ALA A 148 -12.03 -14.26 4.15
C ALA A 148 -12.54 -12.87 3.71
N LEU A 149 -13.46 -12.81 2.73
CA LEU A 149 -14.07 -11.56 2.30
C LEU A 149 -14.95 -10.95 3.39
N ARG A 150 -15.70 -11.77 4.13
CA ARG A 150 -16.52 -11.30 5.26
C ARG A 150 -15.68 -10.90 6.47
N GLU A 151 -14.59 -11.63 6.74
CA GLU A 151 -13.64 -11.32 7.82
C GLU A 151 -12.85 -10.04 7.52
N ARG A 152 -12.51 -9.79 6.25
CA ARG A 152 -11.87 -8.54 5.81
C ARG A 152 -12.81 -7.33 5.88
N GLY A 153 -14.13 -7.53 5.91
CA GLY A 153 -15.10 -6.44 5.87
C GLY A 153 -14.92 -5.52 4.65
N ASN A 154 -15.23 -4.24 4.82
CA ASN A 154 -14.95 -3.18 3.84
C ASN A 154 -13.57 -2.54 4.08
N GLN A 155 -12.54 -3.33 4.43
CA GLN A 155 -11.23 -2.79 4.75
C GLN A 155 -10.61 -2.05 3.55
N ILE A 156 -9.97 -0.93 3.87
CA ILE A 156 -9.40 -0.01 2.90
C ILE A 156 -7.88 -0.03 3.06
N PRO A 157 -7.11 -0.23 1.98
CA PRO A 157 -5.66 -0.10 2.04
C PRO A 157 -5.20 1.29 2.50
N LEU A 158 -4.16 1.36 3.32
CA LEU A 158 -3.59 2.62 3.83
C LEU A 158 -3.29 3.62 2.72
N GLY A 159 -2.74 3.15 1.59
CA GLY A 159 -2.43 4.00 0.44
C GLY A 159 -3.64 4.66 -0.21
N VAL A 160 -4.84 4.08 -0.02
CA VAL A 160 -6.12 4.69 -0.46
C VAL A 160 -6.71 5.56 0.64
N ALA A 161 -6.68 5.09 1.88
CA ALA A 161 -7.29 5.74 3.03
C ALA A 161 -6.59 7.07 3.41
N LEU A 162 -5.25 7.08 3.40
CA LEU A 162 -4.46 8.21 3.86
C LEU A 162 -4.65 9.49 3.03
N PRO A 163 -4.62 9.46 1.69
CA PRO A 163 -4.91 10.64 0.87
C PRO A 163 -6.31 11.22 1.13
N VAL A 164 -7.34 10.34 1.18
CA VAL A 164 -8.73 10.75 1.45
C VAL A 164 -8.83 11.41 2.83
N ALA A 165 -8.23 10.81 3.85
CA ALA A 165 -8.25 11.37 5.21
C ALA A 165 -7.51 12.71 5.31
N ARG A 166 -6.41 12.89 4.57
CA ARG A 166 -5.67 14.14 4.50
C ARG A 166 -6.45 15.25 3.80
N GLU A 167 -7.19 14.91 2.76
CA GLU A 167 -8.09 15.86 2.07
C GLU A 167 -9.19 16.36 3.02
N ILE A 168 -9.84 15.42 3.73
CA ILE A 168 -10.85 15.77 4.74
C ILE A 168 -10.24 16.60 5.87
N GLN A 169 -9.06 16.21 6.38
CA GLN A 169 -8.33 16.97 7.39
C GLN A 169 -8.12 18.42 6.92
N ALA A 170 -7.62 18.62 5.70
CA ALA A 170 -7.38 19.94 5.14
C ALA A 170 -8.68 20.77 5.01
N HIS A 171 -9.79 20.14 4.60
CA HIS A 171 -11.10 20.82 4.55
C HIS A 171 -11.59 21.22 5.92
N LEU A 172 -11.41 20.37 6.94
CA LEU A 172 -11.79 20.69 8.32
C LEU A 172 -10.94 21.84 8.89
N GLU A 173 -9.65 21.89 8.58
CA GLU A 173 -8.74 22.98 9.00
C GLU A 173 -9.14 24.35 8.45
N LEU A 174 -9.88 24.41 7.33
CA LEU A 174 -10.40 25.64 6.76
C LEU A 174 -11.66 26.17 7.47
N LEU A 175 -12.32 25.35 8.30
CA LEU A 175 -13.54 25.78 9.01
C LEU A 175 -13.17 26.70 10.17
N PRO A 176 -13.79 27.91 10.29
CA PRO A 176 -13.47 28.87 11.36
C PRO A 176 -13.72 28.33 12.77
N GLN A 177 -14.61 27.35 12.91
CA GLN A 177 -14.95 26.71 14.19
C GLN A 177 -13.89 25.72 14.65
N VAL A 178 -13.05 25.20 13.74
CA VAL A 178 -12.02 24.20 14.00
C VAL A 178 -10.71 24.89 14.39
N LYS A 179 -10.11 24.48 15.48
CA LYS A 179 -8.79 24.94 15.94
C LYS A 179 -7.69 23.95 15.58
N GLN A 180 -8.01 22.65 15.67
CA GLN A 180 -7.07 21.58 15.38
C GLN A 180 -7.82 20.33 14.99
N VAL A 181 -7.24 19.55 14.08
CA VAL A 181 -7.71 18.23 13.66
C VAL A 181 -6.53 17.31 13.41
N ASP A 182 -6.59 16.11 13.93
CA ASP A 182 -5.56 15.09 13.75
C ASP A 182 -6.18 13.75 13.34
N LEU A 183 -5.41 12.97 12.56
CA LEU A 183 -5.72 11.59 12.29
C LEU A 183 -5.68 10.78 13.58
N ALA A 184 -6.49 9.74 13.68
CA ALA A 184 -6.58 8.88 14.86
C ALA A 184 -6.69 7.40 14.46
N GLY A 185 -6.91 6.52 15.41
CA GLY A 185 -7.17 5.11 15.20
C GLY A 185 -6.07 4.37 14.42
N ASP A 186 -6.50 3.37 13.68
CA ASP A 186 -5.65 2.55 12.80
C ASP A 186 -4.94 3.38 11.74
N LEU A 187 -5.58 4.44 11.27
CA LEU A 187 -5.01 5.36 10.30
C LEU A 187 -3.77 6.08 10.83
N ARG A 188 -3.80 6.55 12.08
CA ARG A 188 -2.65 7.20 12.72
C ARG A 188 -1.58 6.20 13.12
N ARG A 189 -1.97 4.98 13.52
CA ARG A 189 -1.04 3.87 13.75
C ARG A 189 -0.45 3.30 12.47
N ARG A 190 -0.88 3.77 11.29
CA ARG A 190 -0.37 3.33 9.99
C ARG A 190 -0.58 1.84 9.73
N ARG A 191 -1.72 1.27 10.15
CA ARG A 191 -2.07 -0.09 9.78
C ARG A 191 -2.31 -0.20 8.27
N GLU A 192 -1.86 -1.29 7.67
CA GLU A 192 -1.92 -1.47 6.21
C GLU A 192 -3.33 -1.59 5.65
N MET A 193 -4.27 -2.09 6.46
CA MET A 193 -5.69 -2.21 6.15
C MET A 193 -6.52 -1.57 7.26
N LEU A 194 -7.53 -0.78 6.91
CA LEU A 194 -8.34 0.00 7.83
C LEU A 194 -9.83 -0.29 7.62
N ASP A 195 -10.59 -0.39 8.71
CA ASP A 195 -12.05 -0.56 8.65
C ASP A 195 -12.77 0.78 8.38
N LYS A 196 -12.18 1.88 8.84
CA LYS A 196 -12.70 3.24 8.73
C LYS A 196 -11.59 4.28 8.83
N LEU A 197 -11.92 5.52 8.51
CA LEU A 197 -11.07 6.68 8.75
C LEU A 197 -11.44 7.27 10.11
N ASP A 198 -10.46 7.49 10.98
CA ASP A 198 -10.67 8.08 12.30
C ASP A 198 -9.97 9.43 12.39
N LEU A 199 -10.70 10.46 12.83
CA LEU A 199 -10.17 11.79 13.11
C LEU A 199 -10.65 12.28 14.48
N VAL A 200 -9.82 13.10 15.12
CA VAL A 200 -10.21 13.87 16.32
C VAL A 200 -10.10 15.33 16.00
N VAL A 201 -11.14 16.09 16.34
CA VAL A 201 -11.23 17.53 16.08
C VAL A 201 -11.49 18.30 17.36
N THR A 202 -10.96 19.51 17.47
CA THR A 202 -11.31 20.45 18.54
C THR A 202 -11.51 21.86 18.02
N GLY A 203 -12.27 22.65 18.72
CA GLY A 203 -12.57 24.03 18.39
C GLY A 203 -13.35 24.74 19.48
N ILE A 204 -14.09 25.78 19.11
CA ILE A 204 -14.82 26.64 20.07
C ILE A 204 -15.95 25.84 20.71
N ASP A 205 -16.74 25.12 19.91
CA ASP A 205 -17.86 24.30 20.37
C ASP A 205 -17.87 22.95 19.62
N PRO A 206 -17.63 21.83 20.32
CA PRO A 206 -17.67 20.49 19.71
C PRO A 206 -19.01 20.14 19.06
N GLU A 207 -20.15 20.55 19.64
CA GLU A 207 -21.48 20.27 19.06
C GLU A 207 -21.69 21.04 17.76
N GLU A 208 -21.26 22.29 17.71
CA GLU A 208 -21.33 23.10 16.50
C GLU A 208 -20.52 22.44 15.36
N ILE A 209 -19.29 22.01 15.63
CA ILE A 209 -18.45 21.31 14.65
C ILE A 209 -19.18 20.07 14.11
N LEU A 210 -19.68 19.19 14.99
CA LEU A 210 -20.40 17.97 14.58
C LEU A 210 -21.66 18.28 13.75
N SER A 211 -22.26 19.44 13.93
CA SER A 211 -23.44 19.85 13.16
C SER A 211 -23.13 20.28 11.73
N LEU A 212 -21.89 20.69 11.44
CA LEU A 212 -21.42 21.13 10.13
C LEU A 212 -21.00 19.94 9.23
N LEU A 213 -20.52 18.85 9.84
CA LEU A 213 -19.92 17.73 9.11
C LEU A 213 -20.82 17.05 8.05
N PRO A 214 -22.14 16.88 8.28
CA PRO A 214 -23.03 16.34 7.25
C PRO A 214 -23.14 17.20 5.99
N GLY A 215 -22.75 18.47 6.07
CA GLY A 215 -22.75 19.40 4.95
C GLY A 215 -21.49 19.37 4.09
N LEU A 216 -20.49 18.58 4.44
CA LEU A 216 -19.28 18.41 3.64
C LEU A 216 -19.62 17.76 2.30
N ALA A 217 -18.96 18.22 1.23
CA ALA A 217 -19.22 17.76 -0.13
C ALA A 217 -18.95 16.26 -0.32
N GLU A 218 -18.02 15.70 0.44
CA GLU A 218 -17.59 14.31 0.43
C GLU A 218 -18.57 13.35 1.10
N VAL A 219 -19.49 13.86 1.92
CA VAL A 219 -20.42 13.04 2.71
C VAL A 219 -21.60 12.58 1.86
N GLU A 220 -21.92 11.29 1.94
CA GLU A 220 -23.09 10.66 1.34
C GLU A 220 -24.25 10.57 2.33
N GLU A 221 -24.00 9.98 3.51
CA GLU A 221 -25.00 9.77 4.55
C GLU A 221 -24.44 9.78 5.96
N ILE A 222 -25.32 9.99 6.94
CA ILE A 222 -25.00 9.84 8.37
C ILE A 222 -25.32 8.40 8.78
N ILE A 223 -24.30 7.65 9.22
CA ILE A 223 -24.48 6.30 9.76
C ILE A 223 -24.90 6.33 11.22
N ALA A 224 -24.23 7.15 12.03
CA ALA A 224 -24.51 7.30 13.45
C ALA A 224 -24.09 8.68 13.95
N LYS A 225 -24.80 9.21 14.95
CA LYS A 225 -24.45 10.46 15.64
C LYS A 225 -24.64 10.28 17.14
N ASN A 226 -23.58 10.59 17.89
CA ASN A 226 -23.54 10.63 19.35
C ASN A 226 -23.34 12.09 19.84
N ALA A 227 -23.25 12.28 21.12
CA ALA A 227 -23.03 13.61 21.72
C ALA A 227 -21.65 14.20 21.36
N ASP A 228 -20.63 13.36 21.18
CA ASP A 228 -19.24 13.75 20.97
C ASP A 228 -18.62 13.15 19.71
N SER A 229 -19.39 12.43 18.92
CA SER A 229 -18.88 11.80 17.69
C SER A 229 -19.95 11.66 16.61
N ILE A 230 -19.51 11.61 15.38
CA ILE A 230 -20.33 11.31 14.23
C ILE A 230 -19.64 10.29 13.33
N ARG A 231 -20.40 9.33 12.83
CA ARG A 231 -19.95 8.39 11.80
C ARG A 231 -20.71 8.65 10.51
N LEU A 232 -19.96 8.82 9.44
CA LEU A 232 -20.42 9.23 8.13
C LEU A 232 -19.98 8.20 7.08
N ARG A 233 -20.75 8.03 6.03
CA ARG A 233 -20.32 7.35 4.80
C ARG A 233 -19.87 8.40 3.80
N LEU A 234 -18.71 8.20 3.22
CA LEU A 234 -18.20 9.06 2.16
C LEU A 234 -18.71 8.59 0.78
N LYS A 235 -18.91 9.51 -0.14
CA LYS A 235 -19.25 9.21 -1.53
C LYS A 235 -18.21 8.33 -2.24
N SER A 236 -16.97 8.37 -1.79
CA SER A 236 -15.88 7.49 -2.24
C SER A 236 -15.96 6.07 -1.65
N GLY A 237 -16.92 5.78 -0.75
CA GLY A 237 -17.20 4.48 -0.14
C GLY A 237 -16.75 4.30 1.31
N PRO A 238 -15.62 4.78 1.78
CA PRO A 238 -15.12 4.63 3.16
C PRO A 238 -16.05 5.20 4.22
N GLU A 239 -16.03 4.60 5.41
CA GLU A 239 -16.63 5.18 6.59
C GLU A 239 -15.63 6.13 7.27
N LEU A 240 -16.14 7.26 7.76
CA LEU A 240 -15.41 8.29 8.48
C LEU A 240 -16.00 8.46 9.87
N GLU A 241 -15.21 8.29 10.91
CA GLU A 241 -15.59 8.61 12.28
C GLU A 241 -14.82 9.84 12.76
N ILE A 242 -15.55 10.87 13.20
CA ILE A 242 -14.96 12.08 13.76
C ILE A 242 -15.42 12.22 15.21
N VAL A 243 -14.45 12.34 16.12
CA VAL A 243 -14.68 12.62 17.53
C VAL A 243 -14.36 14.08 17.78
N ALA A 244 -15.33 14.84 18.27
CA ALA A 244 -15.14 16.24 18.68
C ALA A 244 -14.84 16.32 20.16
N ALA A 245 -13.70 16.93 20.51
CA ALA A 245 -13.22 17.09 21.87
C ALA A 245 -13.19 18.57 22.29
N ALA A 246 -13.48 18.84 23.55
CA ALA A 246 -13.21 20.16 24.13
C ALA A 246 -11.68 20.41 24.14
N PRO A 247 -11.22 21.67 24.04
CA PRO A 247 -9.79 21.98 23.96
C PRO A 247 -8.97 21.37 25.09
N GLU A 248 -9.48 21.38 26.33
CA GLU A 248 -8.82 20.83 27.50
C GLU A 248 -8.75 19.30 27.54
N SER A 249 -9.54 18.60 26.71
CA SER A 249 -9.56 17.14 26.64
C SER A 249 -9.00 16.61 25.32
N TYR A 250 -8.53 17.48 24.43
CA TYR A 250 -8.13 17.13 23.08
C TYR A 250 -7.04 16.05 23.04
N TRP A 251 -5.92 16.30 23.73
CA TRP A 251 -4.77 15.39 23.71
C TRP A 251 -5.07 14.03 24.34
N TRP A 252 -5.90 14.03 25.38
CA TRP A 252 -6.40 12.79 25.98
C TRP A 252 -7.28 12.01 25.01
N THR A 253 -8.21 12.69 24.35
CA THR A 253 -9.11 12.08 23.37
C THR A 253 -8.33 11.53 22.18
N LEU A 254 -7.37 12.31 21.66
CA LEU A 254 -6.51 11.89 20.55
C LEU A 254 -5.65 10.67 20.92
N TRP A 255 -5.02 10.71 22.10
CA TRP A 255 -4.23 9.59 22.60
C TRP A 255 -5.08 8.31 22.72
N LYS A 256 -6.25 8.42 23.37
CA LYS A 256 -7.17 7.31 23.57
C LYS A 256 -7.73 6.76 22.25
N ALA A 257 -8.08 7.64 21.32
CA ALA A 257 -8.58 7.25 20.01
C ALA A 257 -7.49 6.67 19.12
N THR A 258 -6.20 6.94 19.40
CA THR A 258 -5.06 6.45 18.61
C THR A 258 -4.61 5.06 19.03
N GLY A 259 -4.42 4.79 20.32
CA GLY A 259 -3.92 3.50 20.81
C GLY A 259 -4.88 2.34 20.54
N SER A 260 -4.35 1.13 20.36
CA SER A 260 -5.18 -0.08 20.37
C SER A 260 -5.89 -0.23 21.72
N SER A 261 -6.95 -1.04 21.77
CA SER A 261 -7.64 -1.35 23.04
C SER A 261 -6.68 -1.89 24.08
N GLU A 262 -5.75 -2.74 23.66
CA GLU A 262 -4.73 -3.36 24.49
C GLU A 262 -3.74 -2.34 25.05
N HIS A 263 -3.22 -1.46 24.17
CA HIS A 263 -2.33 -0.37 24.58
C HIS A 263 -3.00 0.56 25.61
N VAL A 264 -4.21 1.00 25.30
CA VAL A 264 -4.98 1.89 26.18
C VAL A 264 -5.23 1.22 27.54
N ALA A 265 -5.65 -0.05 27.55
CA ALA A 265 -5.90 -0.79 28.78
C ALA A 265 -4.63 -0.92 29.64
N GLN A 266 -3.49 -1.26 29.03
CA GLN A 266 -2.20 -1.38 29.74
C GLN A 266 -1.74 -0.05 30.34
N VAL A 267 -1.91 1.05 29.61
CA VAL A 267 -1.54 2.40 30.08
C VAL A 267 -2.46 2.85 31.23
N LEU A 268 -3.76 2.56 31.13
CA LEU A 268 -4.71 2.87 32.21
C LEU A 268 -4.41 2.08 33.48
N ALA A 269 -4.08 0.79 33.35
CA ALA A 269 -3.67 -0.03 34.49
C ALA A 269 -2.40 0.52 35.18
N LEU A 270 -1.41 0.95 34.36
CA LEU A 270 -0.22 1.61 34.90
C LEU A 270 -0.53 2.93 35.60
N ALA A 271 -1.47 3.72 35.08
CA ALA A 271 -1.91 4.95 35.70
C ALA A 271 -2.53 4.68 37.10
N GLU A 272 -3.37 3.65 37.21
CA GLU A 272 -3.96 3.23 38.48
C GLU A 272 -2.89 2.76 39.49
N GLU A 273 -1.90 1.94 39.03
CA GLU A 273 -0.75 1.51 39.86
C GLU A 273 0.03 2.69 40.43
N ARG A 274 0.07 3.84 39.72
CA ARG A 274 0.74 5.07 40.16
C ARG A 274 -0.13 6.05 40.91
N GLY A 275 -1.36 5.66 41.22
CA GLY A 275 -2.31 6.51 41.94
C GLY A 275 -2.82 7.71 41.14
N LEU A 276 -2.77 7.62 39.80
CA LEU A 276 -3.37 8.61 38.91
C LEU A 276 -4.82 8.23 38.64
N ALA A 277 -5.73 9.19 38.83
CA ALA A 277 -7.13 8.96 38.52
C ALA A 277 -7.46 9.34 37.09
N VAL A 278 -8.27 8.52 36.42
CA VAL A 278 -8.90 8.89 35.15
C VAL A 278 -10.11 9.79 35.47
N VAL A 279 -9.98 11.09 35.21
CA VAL A 279 -11.07 12.04 35.48
C VAL A 279 -11.88 12.30 34.23
N GLY A 280 -12.85 11.45 33.97
CA GLY A 280 -13.84 11.60 32.90
C GLY A 280 -13.20 11.73 31.51
N LYS A 281 -13.54 12.82 30.80
CA LYS A 281 -12.99 13.13 29.47
C LYS A 281 -11.72 14.00 29.52
N LYS A 282 -11.25 14.41 30.69
CA LYS A 282 -10.16 15.40 30.86
C LYS A 282 -8.77 14.79 30.92
N GLY A 283 -8.64 13.49 31.14
CA GLY A 283 -7.35 12.80 31.11
C GLY A 283 -6.94 12.18 32.45
N LEU A 284 -5.64 12.01 32.64
CA LEU A 284 -5.03 11.49 33.85
C LEU A 284 -4.75 12.67 34.82
N GLU A 285 -5.34 12.64 36.01
CA GLU A 285 -5.06 13.63 37.04
C GLU A 285 -4.36 12.98 38.24
N PRO A 286 -3.26 13.58 38.73
CA PRO A 286 -2.78 13.24 40.06
C PRO A 286 -3.91 13.56 41.07
N THR A 287 -4.11 12.68 42.03
CA THR A 287 -5.13 12.86 43.07
C THR A 287 -5.03 14.18 43.88
N ALA A 288 -4.02 15.01 43.59
CA ALA A 288 -3.71 16.24 44.30
C ALA A 288 -3.57 17.53 43.47
N SER A 289 -3.56 17.48 42.12
CA SER A 289 -3.39 18.70 41.29
C SER A 289 -3.87 18.51 39.87
N LEU A 290 -4.67 19.44 39.36
CA LEU A 290 -5.00 19.56 37.93
C LEU A 290 -3.73 19.89 37.13
N VAL A 291 -3.31 19.00 36.24
CA VAL A 291 -2.24 19.27 35.29
C VAL A 291 -2.87 19.39 33.90
N GLU A 292 -2.77 20.57 33.32
CA GLU A 292 -3.19 20.77 31.93
C GLU A 292 -2.19 20.03 31.02
N VAL A 293 -2.69 19.08 30.24
CA VAL A 293 -1.89 18.31 29.30
C VAL A 293 -1.87 19.05 27.97
N LEU A 294 -0.70 19.53 27.56
CA LEU A 294 -0.48 20.29 26.33
C LEU A 294 -0.03 19.41 25.15
N GLY A 295 0.12 18.10 25.39
CA GLY A 295 0.52 17.14 24.37
C GLY A 295 0.56 15.69 24.85
N GLU A 296 0.55 14.74 23.94
CA GLU A 296 0.62 13.31 24.28
C GLU A 296 1.94 12.92 24.98
N ALA A 297 3.04 13.63 24.72
CA ALA A 297 4.31 13.38 25.40
C ALA A 297 4.20 13.61 26.90
N GLU A 298 3.43 14.61 27.32
CA GLU A 298 3.20 14.91 28.73
C GLU A 298 2.35 13.83 29.41
N LEU A 299 1.39 13.21 28.69
CA LEU A 299 0.64 12.06 29.21
C LEU A 299 1.60 10.91 29.60
N TYR A 300 2.55 10.61 28.73
CA TYR A 300 3.56 9.58 29.04
C TYR A 300 4.53 10.02 30.15
N GLN A 301 4.90 11.30 30.21
CA GLN A 301 5.75 11.84 31.28
C GLN A 301 5.08 11.75 32.66
N LEU A 302 3.77 11.99 32.77
CA LEU A 302 3.01 11.76 34.01
C LEU A 302 3.10 10.31 34.49
N LEU A 303 3.24 9.38 33.55
CA LEU A 303 3.47 7.96 33.79
C LEU A 303 4.97 7.62 33.93
N GLY A 304 5.87 8.61 33.96
CA GLY A 304 7.33 8.38 33.98
C GLY A 304 7.81 7.53 32.82
N LEU A 305 7.20 7.68 31.64
CA LEU A 305 7.53 6.97 30.42
C LEU A 305 8.02 7.97 29.35
N PRO A 306 8.87 7.55 28.43
CA PRO A 306 9.13 8.29 27.21
C PRO A 306 7.87 8.25 26.32
N PHE A 307 7.80 9.20 25.38
CA PHE A 307 6.77 9.20 24.36
C PHE A 307 6.82 7.90 23.53
N ILE A 308 5.68 7.26 23.39
CA ILE A 308 5.51 6.05 22.54
C ILE A 308 4.92 6.50 21.21
N PRO A 309 5.63 6.31 20.08
CA PRO A 309 5.12 6.65 18.75
C PRO A 309 3.79 5.94 18.43
N PRO A 310 2.86 6.61 17.74
CA PRO A 310 1.57 6.01 17.38
C PRO A 310 1.66 4.66 16.70
N GLU A 311 2.61 4.48 15.79
CA GLU A 311 2.78 3.28 14.97
C GLU A 311 3.00 2.00 15.77
N ILE A 312 3.52 2.12 16.99
CA ILE A 312 3.82 0.97 17.87
C ILE A 312 2.90 0.87 19.08
N ARG A 313 1.79 1.62 19.13
CA ARG A 313 0.80 1.56 20.24
C ARG A 313 -0.19 0.42 20.05
N GLU A 314 0.31 -0.82 20.01
CA GLU A 314 -0.50 -2.02 19.75
C GLU A 314 -0.73 -2.88 21.01
N GLY A 315 -0.05 -2.62 22.11
CA GLY A 315 -0.10 -3.45 23.34
C GLY A 315 0.80 -4.68 23.25
N GLU A 316 1.77 -4.70 22.34
CA GLU A 316 2.62 -5.84 22.01
C GLU A 316 4.04 -5.71 22.59
N GLY A 317 4.18 -5.04 23.74
CA GLY A 317 5.45 -4.94 24.46
C GLY A 317 6.06 -3.54 24.51
N GLU A 318 5.51 -2.54 23.82
CA GLU A 318 6.02 -1.17 23.78
C GLU A 318 6.00 -0.51 25.16
N LEU A 319 5.02 -0.83 26.00
CA LEU A 319 4.96 -0.30 27.36
C LEU A 319 6.08 -0.90 28.23
N THR A 320 6.38 -2.18 28.07
CA THR A 320 7.49 -2.84 28.74
C THR A 320 8.83 -2.26 28.30
N ALA A 321 9.01 -2.10 26.99
CA ALA A 321 10.21 -1.48 26.42
C ALA A 321 10.39 -0.03 26.91
N ALA A 322 9.28 0.75 26.97
CA ALA A 322 9.29 2.11 27.48
C ALA A 322 9.73 2.17 28.97
N ARG A 323 9.20 1.28 29.83
CA ARG A 323 9.57 1.17 31.24
C ARG A 323 11.05 0.81 31.44
N GLN A 324 11.62 0.05 30.54
CA GLN A 324 13.03 -0.39 30.57
C GLN A 324 14.00 0.57 29.87
N GLY A 325 13.49 1.63 29.21
CA GLY A 325 14.32 2.53 28.39
C GLY A 325 14.84 1.89 27.11
N LEU A 326 14.12 0.88 26.60
CA LEU A 326 14.52 0.08 25.42
C LEU A 326 13.66 0.40 24.17
N LEU A 327 12.87 1.47 24.20
CA LEU A 327 12.18 1.91 22.99
C LEU A 327 13.21 2.28 21.90
N PRO A 328 13.07 1.74 20.67
CA PRO A 328 13.98 2.10 19.59
C PRO A 328 13.70 3.52 19.09
N GLN A 329 14.74 4.19 18.61
CA GLN A 329 14.56 5.36 17.76
C GLN A 329 14.16 4.87 16.38
N LEU A 330 12.85 4.98 16.07
CA LEU A 330 12.30 4.51 14.81
C LEU A 330 12.85 5.31 13.63
N VAL A 331 13.08 4.63 12.51
CA VAL A 331 13.50 5.25 11.25
C VAL A 331 12.53 6.34 10.81
N GLU A 332 13.04 7.45 10.29
CA GLU A 332 12.28 8.60 9.83
C GLU A 332 12.53 8.90 8.34
N LEU A 333 11.64 9.67 7.71
CA LEU A 333 11.79 10.05 6.29
C LEU A 333 13.08 10.86 6.06
N SER A 334 13.47 11.67 7.02
CA SER A 334 14.73 12.44 6.99
C SER A 334 15.99 11.59 7.04
N ASP A 335 15.89 10.32 7.45
CA ASP A 335 17.02 9.38 7.46
C ASP A 335 17.28 8.77 6.07
N ILE A 336 16.27 8.77 5.17
CA ILE A 336 16.34 8.13 3.86
C ILE A 336 17.26 8.93 2.93
N ARG A 337 18.23 8.25 2.34
CA ARG A 337 19.25 8.82 1.45
C ARG A 337 19.17 8.31 0.02
N GLY A 338 18.30 7.33 -0.26
CA GLY A 338 18.11 6.83 -1.62
C GLY A 338 17.06 5.74 -1.72
N ASP A 339 16.77 5.36 -2.95
CA ASP A 339 15.85 4.30 -3.34
C ASP A 339 16.59 3.26 -4.19
N LEU A 340 16.41 1.98 -3.89
CA LEU A 340 17.16 0.90 -4.53
C LEU A 340 16.31 0.04 -5.50
N HIS A 341 15.08 0.51 -5.83
CA HIS A 341 14.19 -0.17 -6.77
C HIS A 341 13.24 0.83 -7.43
N CYS A 342 13.64 1.33 -8.60
CA CYS A 342 12.84 2.21 -9.45
C CYS A 342 12.94 1.79 -10.91
N HIS A 343 11.92 2.10 -11.70
CA HIS A 343 11.80 1.75 -13.12
C HIS A 343 11.89 2.97 -14.02
N SER A 344 12.39 2.77 -15.23
CA SER A 344 12.54 3.82 -16.22
C SER A 344 11.82 3.47 -17.54
N ARG A 345 11.86 4.37 -18.51
CA ARG A 345 11.34 4.12 -19.89
C ARG A 345 12.01 2.96 -20.62
N TRP A 346 13.08 2.42 -20.06
CA TRP A 346 13.73 1.25 -20.63
C TRP A 346 12.85 -0.01 -20.51
N SER A 347 12.06 -0.14 -19.43
CA SER A 347 11.03 -1.18 -19.30
C SER A 347 9.63 -0.58 -19.38
N ASP A 348 8.94 -0.42 -18.29
CA ASP A 348 7.54 0.01 -18.18
C ASP A 348 7.35 1.28 -17.33
N GLY A 349 8.40 1.85 -16.78
CA GLY A 349 8.38 3.18 -16.18
C GLY A 349 8.17 4.28 -17.22
N VAL A 350 7.76 5.47 -16.76
CA VAL A 350 7.49 6.61 -17.65
C VAL A 350 8.58 7.69 -17.62
N MET A 351 9.51 7.65 -16.65
CA MET A 351 10.59 8.61 -16.50
C MET A 351 11.80 8.26 -17.38
N THR A 352 12.45 9.26 -17.94
CA THR A 352 13.82 9.12 -18.44
C THR A 352 14.79 8.97 -17.26
N LEU A 353 16.03 8.59 -17.54
CA LEU A 353 17.07 8.50 -16.52
C LEU A 353 17.35 9.86 -15.86
N GLU A 354 17.34 10.93 -16.64
CA GLU A 354 17.53 12.29 -16.16
C GLU A 354 16.35 12.76 -15.29
N GLU A 355 15.10 12.48 -15.71
CA GLU A 355 13.90 12.82 -14.95
C GLU A 355 13.88 12.08 -13.60
N LEU A 356 14.22 10.78 -13.59
CA LEU A 356 14.33 9.99 -12.36
C LEU A 356 15.39 10.56 -11.42
N ALA A 357 16.60 10.87 -11.94
CA ALA A 357 17.67 11.46 -11.15
C ALA A 357 17.27 12.83 -10.56
N GLN A 358 16.64 13.70 -11.36
CA GLN A 358 16.19 15.01 -10.89
C GLN A 358 15.10 14.89 -9.83
N ALA A 359 14.11 14.00 -10.02
CA ALA A 359 13.05 13.77 -9.06
C ALA A 359 13.58 13.21 -7.72
N ALA A 360 14.53 12.28 -7.77
CA ALA A 360 15.19 11.72 -6.58
C ALA A 360 16.08 12.79 -5.87
N ALA A 361 16.83 13.59 -6.63
CA ALA A 361 17.62 14.69 -6.08
C ALA A 361 16.76 15.75 -5.38
N ALA A 362 15.57 16.06 -5.93
CA ALA A 362 14.63 16.98 -5.30
C ALA A 362 14.11 16.50 -3.94
N LYS A 363 14.16 15.18 -3.67
CA LYS A 363 13.88 14.56 -2.36
C LYS A 363 15.07 14.56 -1.41
N GLY A 364 16.23 15.02 -1.85
CA GLY A 364 17.48 15.00 -1.08
C GLY A 364 18.18 13.64 -1.09
N TYR A 365 17.87 12.76 -2.05
CA TYR A 365 18.54 11.46 -2.19
C TYR A 365 19.97 11.62 -2.75
N GLU A 366 20.87 10.77 -2.29
CA GLU A 366 22.25 10.67 -2.79
C GLU A 366 22.40 9.68 -3.93
N TYR A 367 21.45 8.72 -4.00
CA TYR A 367 21.44 7.67 -5.00
C TYR A 367 20.02 7.19 -5.30
N VAL A 368 19.84 6.66 -6.51
CA VAL A 368 18.67 5.90 -6.92
C VAL A 368 19.08 4.78 -7.86
N ALA A 369 18.57 3.57 -7.66
CA ALA A 369 18.85 2.43 -8.52
C ALA A 369 17.78 2.30 -9.61
N VAL A 370 18.22 2.14 -10.85
CA VAL A 370 17.38 1.86 -12.02
C VAL A 370 17.29 0.35 -12.17
N CYS A 371 16.18 -0.25 -11.75
CA CYS A 371 15.96 -1.69 -11.67
C CYS A 371 14.88 -2.14 -12.66
N ASP A 372 15.04 -1.77 -13.94
CA ASP A 372 14.11 -2.19 -15.00
C ASP A 372 14.00 -3.71 -15.10
N HIS A 373 12.86 -4.23 -15.56
CA HIS A 373 12.55 -5.66 -15.62
C HIS A 373 13.45 -6.43 -16.59
N SER A 374 13.73 -7.70 -16.28
CA SER A 374 14.46 -8.62 -17.15
C SER A 374 13.57 -9.21 -18.26
N GLN A 375 14.19 -9.82 -19.26
CA GLN A 375 13.60 -10.19 -20.55
C GLN A 375 12.38 -11.12 -20.49
N SER A 376 12.24 -11.97 -19.46
CA SER A 376 11.10 -12.88 -19.34
C SER A 376 9.79 -12.15 -19.09
N LEU A 377 9.82 -10.95 -18.49
CA LEU A 377 8.64 -10.12 -18.26
C LEU A 377 8.30 -9.26 -19.50
N THR A 378 7.86 -9.93 -20.56
CA THR A 378 7.56 -9.28 -21.85
C THR A 378 6.44 -8.25 -21.79
N VAL A 379 5.51 -8.38 -20.85
CA VAL A 379 4.39 -7.42 -20.66
C VAL A 379 4.87 -6.07 -20.15
N ALA A 380 5.99 -6.05 -19.42
CA ALA A 380 6.65 -4.85 -18.92
C ALA A 380 7.81 -4.41 -19.84
N ASN A 381 7.90 -4.90 -21.07
CA ASN A 381 8.98 -4.58 -22.02
C ASN A 381 10.38 -4.91 -21.47
N GLY A 382 10.51 -6.00 -20.70
CA GLY A 382 11.75 -6.42 -20.03
C GLY A 382 12.98 -6.43 -20.93
N LEU A 383 14.15 -6.12 -20.37
CA LEU A 383 15.38 -5.85 -21.09
C LEU A 383 16.10 -7.14 -21.48
N SER A 384 16.46 -7.26 -22.77
CA SER A 384 17.48 -8.24 -23.22
C SER A 384 18.87 -7.81 -22.73
N VAL A 385 19.82 -8.73 -22.77
CA VAL A 385 21.23 -8.45 -22.43
C VAL A 385 21.79 -7.23 -23.18
N GLU A 386 21.47 -7.11 -24.46
CA GLU A 386 21.94 -6.00 -25.30
C GLU A 386 21.32 -4.67 -24.86
N ARG A 387 20.01 -4.66 -24.56
CA ARG A 387 19.32 -3.47 -24.06
C ARG A 387 19.83 -3.07 -22.68
N LEU A 388 20.05 -4.02 -21.79
CA LEU A 388 20.58 -3.78 -20.46
C LEU A 388 21.99 -3.16 -20.49
N ARG A 389 22.85 -3.63 -21.40
CA ARG A 389 24.17 -3.02 -21.62
C ARG A 389 24.11 -1.63 -22.27
N ALA A 390 23.11 -1.38 -23.13
CA ALA A 390 22.87 -0.06 -23.68
C ALA A 390 22.41 0.90 -22.57
N GLN A 391 21.44 0.51 -21.75
CA GLN A 391 20.99 1.28 -20.59
C GLN A 391 22.14 1.62 -19.62
N HIS A 392 23.02 0.66 -19.36
CA HIS A 392 24.17 0.91 -18.48
C HIS A 392 25.07 2.03 -19.02
N ARG A 393 25.31 2.10 -20.34
CA ARG A 393 26.07 3.22 -20.94
C ARG A 393 25.34 4.54 -20.78
N ASP A 394 24.01 4.55 -21.02
CA ASP A 394 23.21 5.76 -20.85
C ASP A 394 23.22 6.23 -19.39
N ILE A 395 23.17 5.30 -18.41
CA ILE A 395 23.32 5.63 -16.97
C ILE A 395 24.69 6.27 -16.69
N GLN A 396 25.77 5.77 -17.28
CA GLN A 396 27.11 6.34 -17.13
C GLN A 396 27.16 7.77 -17.72
N GLU A 397 26.61 7.98 -18.91
CA GLU A 397 26.57 9.29 -19.57
C GLU A 397 25.72 10.32 -18.77
N VAL A 398 24.62 9.86 -18.15
CA VAL A 398 23.81 10.72 -17.28
C VAL A 398 24.59 11.06 -16.00
N ASN A 399 25.23 10.08 -15.37
CA ASN A 399 26.04 10.28 -14.16
C ASN A 399 27.18 11.30 -14.36
N GLU A 400 27.77 11.37 -15.56
CA GLU A 400 28.80 12.37 -15.87
C GLU A 400 28.28 13.82 -15.80
N LYS A 401 26.96 14.02 -15.86
CA LYS A 401 26.28 15.32 -15.85
C LYS A 401 25.65 15.65 -14.50
N LEU A 402 25.69 14.73 -13.53
CA LEU A 402 25.06 14.87 -12.22
C LEU A 402 26.09 15.17 -11.14
N ASP A 403 25.83 16.20 -10.32
CA ASP A 403 26.75 16.63 -9.25
C ASP A 403 26.38 16.05 -7.88
N ASN A 404 25.08 15.91 -7.57
CA ASN A 404 24.59 15.68 -6.20
C ASN A 404 23.87 14.35 -6.00
N ILE A 405 23.70 13.54 -7.05
CA ILE A 405 23.04 12.25 -6.98
C ILE A 405 23.72 11.28 -7.93
N GLN A 406 23.69 9.99 -7.62
CA GLN A 406 24.20 8.94 -8.49
C GLN A 406 23.09 7.96 -8.87
N LEU A 407 22.93 7.71 -10.17
CA LEU A 407 22.18 6.57 -10.66
C LEU A 407 23.01 5.30 -10.49
N LEU A 408 22.46 4.29 -9.83
CA LEU A 408 23.03 2.96 -9.75
C LEU A 408 22.43 2.09 -10.88
N SER A 409 23.28 1.36 -11.57
CA SER A 409 22.83 0.44 -12.61
C SER A 409 22.32 -0.83 -11.95
N GLY A 410 21.02 -1.03 -11.97
CA GLY A 410 20.36 -2.18 -11.39
C GLY A 410 19.66 -3.06 -12.41
N ILE A 411 18.97 -4.06 -11.90
CA ILE A 411 18.04 -4.93 -12.62
C ILE A 411 17.05 -5.55 -11.65
N GLU A 412 15.77 -5.55 -11.99
CA GLU A 412 14.81 -6.46 -11.38
C GLU A 412 14.75 -7.73 -12.21
N VAL A 413 15.47 -8.78 -11.74
CA VAL A 413 15.59 -10.06 -12.43
C VAL A 413 14.50 -11.03 -11.98
N ASP A 414 13.81 -11.64 -12.95
CA ASP A 414 12.82 -12.68 -12.67
C ASP A 414 13.47 -13.94 -12.09
N ILE A 415 12.93 -14.43 -10.97
CA ILE A 415 13.19 -15.77 -10.49
C ILE A 415 12.26 -16.71 -11.26
N LEU A 416 12.80 -17.57 -12.11
CA LEU A 416 12.03 -18.51 -12.94
C LEU A 416 11.43 -19.63 -12.09
N THR A 417 10.51 -20.41 -12.66
CA THR A 417 9.75 -21.43 -11.93
C THR A 417 10.60 -22.55 -11.33
N ASP A 418 11.82 -22.75 -11.82
CA ASP A 418 12.82 -23.69 -11.30
C ASP A 418 13.82 -23.07 -10.32
N GLY A 419 13.65 -21.78 -10.00
CA GLY A 419 14.52 -21.00 -9.13
C GLY A 419 15.80 -20.50 -9.79
N SER A 420 16.00 -20.67 -11.10
CA SER A 420 17.07 -20.00 -11.86
C SER A 420 16.69 -18.54 -12.10
N LEU A 421 17.68 -17.70 -12.35
CA LEU A 421 17.47 -16.29 -12.69
C LEU A 421 17.39 -16.13 -14.21
N ASP A 422 16.60 -15.17 -14.66
CA ASP A 422 16.33 -14.90 -16.08
C ASP A 422 17.53 -14.36 -16.86
N LEU A 423 18.60 -13.98 -16.16
CA LEU A 423 19.85 -13.49 -16.74
C LEU A 423 21.04 -14.32 -16.23
N PRO A 424 22.10 -14.51 -17.08
CA PRO A 424 23.29 -15.22 -16.65
C PRO A 424 24.11 -14.42 -15.62
N ASP A 425 24.84 -15.12 -14.74
CA ASP A 425 25.65 -14.54 -13.67
C ASP A 425 26.65 -13.48 -14.18
N SER A 426 27.23 -13.69 -15.36
CA SER A 426 28.15 -12.71 -15.97
C SER A 426 27.53 -11.34 -16.26
N ILE A 427 26.20 -11.30 -16.43
CA ILE A 427 25.45 -10.07 -16.66
C ILE A 427 25.02 -9.45 -15.32
N LEU A 428 24.63 -10.28 -14.37
CA LEU A 428 24.29 -9.83 -13.01
C LEU A 428 25.52 -9.19 -12.33
N ALA A 429 26.70 -9.78 -12.51
CA ALA A 429 27.97 -9.25 -12.02
C ALA A 429 28.36 -7.86 -12.56
N GLU A 430 27.75 -7.44 -13.69
CA GLU A 430 27.97 -6.10 -14.26
C GLU A 430 27.07 -5.03 -13.61
N ARG A 431 26.19 -5.38 -12.65
CA ARG A 431 25.21 -4.46 -12.03
C ARG A 431 25.67 -3.98 -10.66
N ASP A 432 25.26 -2.76 -10.32
CA ASP A 432 25.47 -2.23 -8.98
C ASP A 432 24.47 -2.83 -7.99
N VAL A 433 23.22 -3.14 -8.46
CA VAL A 433 22.12 -3.66 -7.64
C VAL A 433 21.36 -4.74 -8.40
N VAL A 434 21.14 -5.89 -7.79
CA VAL A 434 20.31 -6.96 -8.32
C VAL A 434 19.15 -7.25 -7.38
N VAL A 435 17.95 -6.86 -7.80
CA VAL A 435 16.68 -7.21 -7.13
C VAL A 435 16.12 -8.45 -7.81
N ALA A 436 15.89 -9.54 -7.07
CA ALA A 436 15.32 -10.76 -7.61
C ALA A 436 13.86 -10.91 -7.16
N SER A 437 12.95 -11.08 -8.12
CA SER A 437 11.50 -11.06 -7.88
C SER A 437 10.75 -12.19 -8.57
N ILE A 438 9.57 -12.55 -8.05
CA ILE A 438 8.67 -13.51 -8.67
C ILE A 438 7.52 -12.77 -9.36
N HIS A 439 7.41 -12.90 -10.69
CA HIS A 439 6.29 -12.34 -11.48
C HIS A 439 5.42 -13.40 -12.15
N SER A 440 5.76 -14.68 -12.02
CA SER A 440 5.03 -15.77 -12.65
C SER A 440 5.00 -17.02 -11.76
N GLY A 441 4.15 -17.99 -12.08
CA GLY A 441 4.13 -19.27 -11.36
C GLY A 441 3.59 -19.20 -9.93
N PHE A 442 2.76 -18.23 -9.57
CA PHE A 442 2.19 -18.00 -8.22
C PHE A 442 1.37 -19.15 -7.64
N ARG A 443 1.07 -20.19 -8.44
CA ARG A 443 0.26 -21.35 -8.02
C ARG A 443 1.10 -22.56 -7.63
N GLN A 444 2.42 -22.45 -7.61
CA GLN A 444 3.30 -23.47 -7.05
C GLN A 444 2.97 -23.69 -5.57
N ASP A 445 3.28 -24.88 -5.05
CA ASP A 445 3.07 -25.16 -3.62
C ASP A 445 4.10 -24.44 -2.73
N VAL A 446 3.88 -24.51 -1.41
CA VAL A 446 4.73 -23.82 -0.42
C VAL A 446 6.19 -24.20 -0.57
N GLU A 447 6.48 -25.50 -0.71
CA GLU A 447 7.87 -25.98 -0.81
C GLU A 447 8.54 -25.48 -2.08
N GLN A 448 7.84 -25.55 -3.23
CA GLN A 448 8.35 -25.09 -4.51
C GLN A 448 8.65 -23.60 -4.51
N LEU A 449 7.73 -22.76 -3.99
CA LEU A 449 7.92 -21.29 -3.94
C LEU A 449 9.02 -20.91 -2.95
N THR A 450 9.07 -21.57 -1.79
CA THR A 450 10.12 -21.30 -0.80
C THR A 450 11.49 -21.67 -1.34
N MET A 451 11.64 -22.88 -1.91
CA MET A 451 12.92 -23.31 -2.51
C MET A 451 13.34 -22.46 -3.69
N ARG A 452 12.38 -21.96 -4.48
CA ARG A 452 12.61 -21.07 -5.62
C ARG A 452 13.28 -19.75 -5.17
N VAL A 453 12.76 -19.11 -4.13
CA VAL A 453 13.33 -17.88 -3.57
C VAL A 453 14.68 -18.17 -2.88
N MET A 454 14.76 -19.23 -2.08
CA MET A 454 16.01 -19.62 -1.42
C MET A 454 17.14 -19.87 -2.41
N LYS A 455 16.84 -20.56 -3.54
CA LYS A 455 17.82 -20.82 -4.59
C LYS A 455 18.31 -19.53 -5.25
N ALA A 456 17.42 -18.54 -5.44
CA ALA A 456 17.84 -17.24 -5.95
C ALA A 456 18.81 -16.53 -4.99
N MET A 457 18.58 -16.61 -3.68
CA MET A 457 19.48 -16.04 -2.67
C MET A 457 20.86 -16.74 -2.58
N GLU A 458 20.97 -17.99 -3.05
CA GLU A 458 22.27 -18.68 -3.16
C GLU A 458 23.17 -18.07 -4.24
N ASN A 459 22.60 -17.30 -5.18
CA ASN A 459 23.38 -16.62 -6.19
C ASN A 459 24.09 -15.42 -5.55
N PRO A 460 25.45 -15.33 -5.66
CA PRO A 460 26.22 -14.27 -5.02
C PRO A 460 25.96 -12.88 -5.59
N HIS A 461 25.26 -12.74 -6.70
CA HIS A 461 24.93 -11.47 -7.32
C HIS A 461 23.55 -10.93 -6.91
N VAL A 462 22.74 -11.73 -6.19
CA VAL A 462 21.41 -11.28 -5.73
C VAL A 462 21.54 -10.50 -4.43
N ASP A 463 21.26 -9.21 -4.45
CA ASP A 463 21.38 -8.32 -3.31
C ASP A 463 20.10 -8.21 -2.51
N ILE A 464 18.96 -8.19 -3.19
CA ILE A 464 17.63 -7.90 -2.62
C ILE A 464 16.63 -8.92 -3.15
N ILE A 465 15.73 -9.42 -2.30
CA ILE A 465 14.49 -10.06 -2.73
C ILE A 465 13.39 -8.99 -2.74
N GLY A 466 12.90 -8.67 -3.94
CA GLY A 466 11.85 -7.69 -4.16
C GLY A 466 10.47 -8.26 -3.79
N HIS A 467 9.60 -7.43 -3.17
CA HIS A 467 8.22 -7.78 -2.74
C HIS A 467 8.03 -9.27 -2.43
N PRO A 468 8.67 -9.78 -1.35
CA PRO A 468 8.93 -11.20 -1.11
C PRO A 468 7.72 -12.11 -1.02
N THR A 469 6.53 -11.57 -0.70
CA THR A 469 5.29 -12.37 -0.61
C THR A 469 4.39 -12.22 -1.83
N GLY A 470 4.69 -11.27 -2.72
CA GLY A 470 3.95 -10.99 -3.94
C GLY A 470 2.49 -10.63 -3.73
N ARG A 471 2.12 -10.20 -2.52
CA ARG A 471 0.76 -9.79 -2.17
C ARG A 471 0.33 -8.51 -2.90
N LEU A 472 -0.99 -8.35 -3.06
CA LEU A 472 -1.62 -7.09 -3.45
C LEU A 472 -2.77 -6.83 -2.49
N LEU A 473 -2.69 -5.77 -1.70
CA LEU A 473 -3.66 -5.43 -0.66
C LEU A 473 -5.09 -5.33 -1.22
N GLY A 474 -6.00 -6.07 -0.62
CA GLY A 474 -7.39 -6.14 -1.06
C GLY A 474 -7.65 -6.89 -2.39
N ARG A 475 -6.60 -7.33 -3.12
CA ARG A 475 -6.72 -7.96 -4.44
C ARG A 475 -6.14 -9.36 -4.54
N ARG A 476 -4.99 -9.61 -3.94
CA ARG A 476 -4.29 -10.90 -4.01
C ARG A 476 -3.59 -11.19 -2.68
N ASP A 477 -3.92 -12.32 -2.09
CA ASP A 477 -3.20 -12.82 -0.91
C ASP A 477 -1.73 -13.09 -1.24
N PRO A 478 -0.84 -13.08 -0.21
CA PRO A 478 0.49 -13.61 -0.35
C PRO A 478 0.45 -14.99 -1.02
N TYR A 479 1.38 -15.25 -1.94
CA TYR A 479 1.51 -16.61 -2.44
C TYR A 479 2.02 -17.53 -1.32
N ALA A 480 1.82 -18.85 -1.49
CA ALA A 480 2.16 -19.82 -0.47
C ALA A 480 3.68 -19.93 -0.33
N ILE A 481 4.29 -19.18 0.58
CA ILE A 481 5.72 -19.17 0.87
C ILE A 481 5.96 -19.28 2.38
N ASP A 482 6.99 -20.01 2.77
CA ASP A 482 7.45 -20.13 4.14
C ASP A 482 8.45 -18.99 4.45
N MET A 483 7.92 -17.91 5.03
CA MET A 483 8.72 -16.72 5.32
C MET A 483 9.78 -16.95 6.40
N GLU A 484 9.58 -17.87 7.33
CA GLU A 484 10.58 -18.20 8.34
C GLU A 484 11.85 -18.74 7.68
N ARG A 485 11.72 -19.71 6.78
CA ARG A 485 12.85 -20.27 6.01
C ARG A 485 13.49 -19.24 5.07
N VAL A 486 12.68 -18.37 4.47
CA VAL A 486 13.19 -17.28 3.62
C VAL A 486 14.04 -16.30 4.43
N ILE A 487 13.56 -15.90 5.62
CA ILE A 487 14.30 -15.00 6.53
C ILE A 487 15.59 -15.67 7.03
N GLU A 488 15.55 -16.93 7.41
CA GLU A 488 16.76 -17.68 7.81
C GLU A 488 17.79 -17.74 6.67
N MET A 489 17.34 -17.96 5.42
CA MET A 489 18.22 -17.99 4.28
C MET A 489 18.80 -16.59 3.97
N ALA A 490 17.99 -15.54 4.04
CA ALA A 490 18.43 -14.16 3.87
C ALA A 490 19.51 -13.78 4.92
N ALA A 491 19.32 -14.18 6.18
CA ALA A 491 20.33 -13.97 7.23
C ALA A 491 21.65 -14.71 6.94
N LYS A 492 21.57 -15.93 6.37
CA LYS A 492 22.74 -16.75 6.04
C LYS A 492 23.49 -16.20 4.82
N THR A 493 22.79 -15.72 3.80
CA THR A 493 23.40 -15.24 2.55
C THR A 493 23.77 -13.77 2.59
N GLY A 494 23.23 -13.00 3.56
CA GLY A 494 23.37 -11.55 3.62
C GLY A 494 22.51 -10.81 2.59
N THR A 495 21.52 -11.49 1.99
CA THR A 495 20.56 -10.89 1.06
C THR A 495 19.57 -10.01 1.83
N ALA A 496 19.36 -8.77 1.39
CA ALA A 496 18.35 -7.91 1.98
C ALA A 496 16.93 -8.34 1.57
N LEU A 497 15.96 -8.05 2.44
CA LEU A 497 14.54 -8.21 2.11
C LEU A 497 13.89 -6.83 1.93
N GLU A 498 13.05 -6.71 0.93
CA GLU A 498 12.37 -5.46 0.60
C GLU A 498 11.10 -5.26 1.45
N ILE A 499 10.91 -4.02 1.90
CA ILE A 499 9.60 -3.43 2.16
C ILE A 499 9.26 -2.60 0.91
N ASN A 500 8.51 -3.17 0.00
CA ASN A 500 8.01 -2.48 -1.17
C ASN A 500 6.94 -1.47 -0.74
N ALA A 501 7.17 -0.20 -1.01
CA ALA A 501 6.33 0.90 -0.54
C ALA A 501 5.13 1.19 -1.47
N SER A 502 4.96 0.44 -2.56
CA SER A 502 3.79 0.57 -3.42
C SER A 502 2.50 0.46 -2.58
N PRO A 503 1.54 1.40 -2.72
CA PRO A 503 0.31 1.41 -1.94
C PRO A 503 -0.55 0.15 -2.08
N ASP A 504 -0.37 -0.56 -3.19
CA ASP A 504 -1.05 -1.83 -3.43
C ASP A 504 -0.32 -3.03 -2.81
N ARG A 505 0.93 -2.88 -2.35
CA ARG A 505 1.77 -3.99 -1.86
C ARG A 505 2.05 -3.91 -0.36
N LEU A 506 2.80 -2.90 0.09
CA LEU A 506 3.39 -2.80 1.44
C LEU A 506 4.05 -4.13 1.87
N ASP A 507 4.92 -4.67 1.04
CA ASP A 507 5.47 -6.04 1.10
C ASP A 507 7.01 -6.00 1.26
N LEU A 508 7.56 -6.44 2.38
CA LEU A 508 7.00 -7.14 3.54
C LEU A 508 5.96 -6.35 4.35
N ASN A 509 5.14 -7.09 5.11
CA ASN A 509 4.36 -6.50 6.20
C ASN A 509 5.22 -6.28 7.46
N ASP A 510 4.65 -5.58 8.45
CA ASP A 510 5.32 -5.25 9.73
C ASP A 510 5.78 -6.50 10.51
N VAL A 511 4.98 -7.56 10.54
CA VAL A 511 5.31 -8.82 11.26
C VAL A 511 6.54 -9.49 10.64
N ASN A 512 6.56 -9.66 9.32
CA ASN A 512 7.69 -10.27 8.62
C ASN A 512 8.95 -9.39 8.65
N ALA A 513 8.77 -8.06 8.58
CA ALA A 513 9.88 -7.12 8.69
C ALA A 513 10.50 -7.13 10.09
N GLN A 514 9.68 -7.27 11.14
CA GLN A 514 10.16 -7.44 12.50
C GLN A 514 10.92 -8.77 12.67
N ALA A 515 10.37 -9.87 12.17
CA ALA A 515 11.04 -11.17 12.20
C ALA A 515 12.40 -11.13 11.47
N ALA A 516 12.46 -10.48 10.30
CA ALA A 516 13.69 -10.29 9.55
C ALA A 516 14.74 -9.47 10.34
N LYS A 517 14.32 -8.37 11.01
CA LYS A 517 15.17 -7.61 11.91
C LYS A 517 15.74 -8.48 13.05
N GLU A 518 14.89 -9.27 13.70
CA GLU A 518 15.27 -10.16 14.80
C GLU A 518 16.29 -11.23 14.36
N ALA A 519 16.17 -11.71 13.13
CA ALA A 519 17.13 -12.60 12.49
C ALA A 519 18.44 -11.90 12.00
N GLY A 520 18.52 -10.57 12.14
CA GLY A 520 19.69 -9.79 11.71
C GLY A 520 19.74 -9.47 10.22
N VAL A 521 18.65 -9.73 9.48
CA VAL A 521 18.53 -9.41 8.05
C VAL A 521 18.42 -7.90 7.87
N LYS A 522 19.12 -7.36 6.89
CA LYS A 522 18.97 -5.96 6.47
C LYS A 522 17.70 -5.78 5.65
N ILE A 523 17.03 -4.66 5.86
CA ILE A 523 15.84 -4.28 5.14
C ILE A 523 16.16 -3.15 4.17
N VAL A 524 15.57 -3.18 2.99
CA VAL A 524 15.50 -2.04 2.08
C VAL A 524 14.05 -1.57 1.98
N ILE A 525 13.84 -0.26 1.94
CA ILE A 525 12.53 0.34 1.72
C ILE A 525 12.57 0.97 0.34
N ASN A 526 11.84 0.42 -0.62
CA ASN A 526 11.88 0.87 -1.99
C ASN A 526 10.49 1.21 -2.48
N THR A 527 10.40 2.21 -3.35
CA THR A 527 9.10 2.65 -3.88
C THR A 527 8.58 1.79 -5.00
N ASP A 528 9.45 1.07 -5.72
CA ASP A 528 9.10 0.36 -6.96
C ASP A 528 8.45 1.36 -7.96
N ALA A 529 8.98 2.59 -7.97
CA ALA A 529 8.39 3.72 -8.65
C ALA A 529 8.54 3.59 -10.17
N HIS A 530 7.43 3.70 -10.89
CA HIS A 530 7.33 3.74 -12.35
C HIS A 530 7.05 5.16 -12.85
N SER A 531 6.72 6.08 -11.95
CA SER A 531 6.45 7.49 -12.23
C SER A 531 6.97 8.40 -11.12
N GLN A 532 7.15 9.69 -11.42
CA GLN A 532 7.65 10.66 -10.44
C GLN A 532 6.79 10.75 -9.17
N PRO A 533 5.43 10.78 -9.23
CA PRO A 533 4.61 10.81 -8.01
C PRO A 533 4.78 9.58 -7.13
N GLU A 534 5.12 8.42 -7.68
CA GLU A 534 5.27 7.18 -6.91
C GLU A 534 6.52 7.19 -6.02
N LEU A 535 7.52 8.04 -6.29
CA LEU A 535 8.63 8.26 -5.37
C LEU A 535 8.16 8.82 -4.00
N ASP A 536 6.96 9.41 -3.93
CA ASP A 536 6.36 9.84 -2.67
C ASP A 536 5.88 8.67 -1.80
N ASN A 537 5.69 7.49 -2.39
CA ASN A 537 5.25 6.30 -1.66
C ASN A 537 6.24 5.84 -0.58
N MET A 538 7.48 6.33 -0.57
CA MET A 538 8.48 6.04 0.47
C MET A 538 7.89 6.17 1.88
N HIS A 539 7.01 7.14 2.14
CA HIS A 539 6.36 7.33 3.45
C HIS A 539 5.43 6.17 3.85
N LEU A 540 4.89 5.41 2.89
CA LEU A 540 4.08 4.23 3.14
C LEU A 540 4.96 3.03 3.56
N GLY A 541 6.09 2.81 2.87
CA GLY A 541 7.07 1.80 3.28
C GLY A 541 7.66 2.10 4.66
N LEU A 542 7.95 3.37 4.94
CA LEU A 542 8.35 3.81 6.28
C LEU A 542 7.29 3.52 7.34
N SER A 543 6.01 3.62 7.01
CA SER A 543 4.93 3.25 7.93
C SER A 543 5.05 1.80 8.38
N VAL A 544 5.32 0.88 7.45
CA VAL A 544 5.57 -0.55 7.75
C VAL A 544 6.85 -0.72 8.59
N ALA A 545 7.93 -0.06 8.20
CA ALA A 545 9.21 -0.14 8.91
C ALA A 545 9.09 0.34 10.38
N ARG A 546 8.39 1.45 10.62
CA ARG A 546 8.14 1.99 11.95
C ARG A 546 7.28 1.06 12.80
N ARG A 547 6.24 0.48 12.21
CA ARG A 547 5.41 -0.55 12.86
C ARG A 547 6.21 -1.81 13.21
N ALA A 548 7.19 -2.17 12.39
CA ALA A 548 8.14 -3.26 12.63
C ALA A 548 9.28 -2.90 13.62
N TRP A 549 9.22 -1.74 14.25
CA TRP A 549 10.23 -1.24 15.19
C TRP A 549 11.62 -1.08 14.57
N LEU A 550 11.71 -0.83 13.27
CA LEU A 550 12.99 -0.66 12.59
C LEU A 550 13.62 0.69 12.95
N THR A 551 14.95 0.65 13.14
CA THR A 551 15.81 1.82 13.29
C THR A 551 16.59 2.07 12.00
N LYS A 552 17.24 3.21 11.87
CA LYS A 552 18.11 3.49 10.73
C LYS A 552 19.20 2.43 10.52
N ASP A 553 19.70 1.78 11.58
CA ASP A 553 20.73 0.75 11.46
C ASP A 553 20.22 -0.54 10.80
N ASN A 554 18.90 -0.76 10.77
CA ASN A 554 18.27 -1.90 10.12
C ASN A 554 18.01 -1.66 8.63
N VAL A 555 17.93 -0.38 8.19
CA VAL A 555 17.46 0.02 6.87
C VAL A 555 18.63 0.52 6.02
N VAL A 556 18.92 -0.17 4.92
CA VAL A 556 20.05 0.15 4.01
C VAL A 556 19.88 1.52 3.36
N ASN A 557 18.65 1.93 3.06
CA ASN A 557 18.36 3.23 2.43
C ASN A 557 18.75 4.45 3.26
N THR A 558 19.07 4.27 4.54
CA THR A 558 19.56 5.36 5.42
C THR A 558 21.07 5.56 5.35
N TRP A 559 21.78 4.66 4.68
CA TRP A 559 23.24 4.67 4.59
C TRP A 559 23.72 5.60 3.47
N SER A 560 24.94 6.10 3.61
CA SER A 560 25.58 6.88 2.54
C SER A 560 25.78 6.03 1.29
N LEU A 561 25.88 6.68 0.14
CA LEU A 561 26.21 6.01 -1.12
C LEU A 561 27.43 5.10 -1.01
N LYS A 562 28.46 5.54 -0.27
CA LYS A 562 29.67 4.75 -0.04
C LYS A 562 29.38 3.46 0.73
N GLU A 563 28.64 3.56 1.84
CA GLU A 563 28.28 2.41 2.67
C GLU A 563 27.37 1.43 1.91
N VAL A 564 26.44 1.93 1.11
CA VAL A 564 25.59 1.10 0.25
C VAL A 564 26.42 0.34 -0.78
N LYS A 565 27.35 1.00 -1.49
CA LYS A 565 28.25 0.33 -2.43
C LYS A 565 29.15 -0.72 -1.75
N GLU A 566 29.66 -0.43 -0.56
CA GLU A 566 30.41 -1.40 0.23
C GLU A 566 29.55 -2.61 0.64
N TYR A 567 28.28 -2.40 0.98
CA TYR A 567 27.35 -3.47 1.32
C TYR A 567 27.05 -4.36 0.10
N LEU A 568 26.70 -3.77 -1.04
CA LEU A 568 26.37 -4.48 -2.27
C LEU A 568 27.58 -5.23 -2.86
N SER A 569 28.80 -4.77 -2.62
CA SER A 569 30.04 -5.40 -3.11
C SER A 569 30.57 -6.54 -2.23
N ARG A 570 29.91 -6.86 -1.10
CA ARG A 570 30.38 -7.88 -0.13
C ARG A 570 30.14 -9.32 -0.55
N LYS A 571 29.45 -9.57 -1.63
CA LYS A 571 29.11 -10.91 -2.13
C LYS A 571 30.06 -11.38 -3.21
#